data_f74fbe2e69c8458f8483c0f06405f992
#
_entry.id   f74fbe2e69c8458f8483c0f06405f992
#
_cell.length_a   1.000
_cell.length_b   1.000
_cell.length_c   1.000
_cell.angle_alpha   90.00
_cell.angle_beta   90.00
_cell.angle_gamma   90.00
#
_symmetry.space_group_name_H-M   'P 1'
#
loop_
_entity.id
_entity.type
_entity.pdbx_description
1 polymer ?
#
loop_
_entity_poly.entity_id
_entity_poly.type
_entity_poly.pdbx_seq_one_letter_code
_entity_poly.pdbx_strand_id
1 'polypeptide(L)'
;VRLKKIYFSNFGYNKNIFKGEIFNKKFKFTVNDEYNKINFKLLKTGITADINFNEIKERSKVGGTLKSKFFNSNLKFDFDYNDKKLKIYNSYFRNKNLSFNNESTITFRPFFYSNSIFELEDINVKILKEININKILNSKNLIKKVNTKNKINFKSKKFTNNLIDDLNLNINLA
;
A
#
# COMPACT_ATOMS: atom_id res chain seq x y z
N VAL A 1 -4.80 14.10 -7.88
CA VAL A 1 -4.82 13.10 -8.99
C VAL A 1 -5.99 13.42 -9.89
N ARG A 2 -5.78 13.54 -11.22
CA ARG A 2 -6.83 13.81 -12.21
C ARG A 2 -6.97 12.60 -13.12
N LEU A 3 -8.17 12.01 -13.14
CA LEU A 3 -8.54 10.96 -14.08
C LEU A 3 -9.06 11.62 -15.38
N LYS A 4 -8.70 11.05 -16.53
CA LYS A 4 -9.12 11.50 -17.85
C LYS A 4 -9.59 10.33 -18.69
N LYS A 5 -10.43 10.60 -19.68
CA LYS A 5 -10.86 9.64 -20.72
C LYS A 5 -11.36 8.32 -20.13
N ILE A 6 -12.26 8.41 -19.14
CA ILE A 6 -12.82 7.21 -18.50
C ILE A 6 -13.82 6.57 -19.47
N TYR A 7 -13.64 5.29 -19.71
CA TYR A 7 -14.55 4.46 -20.48
C TYR A 7 -14.93 3.22 -19.67
N PHE A 8 -16.21 2.92 -19.63
CA PHE A 8 -16.74 1.72 -19.01
C PHE A 8 -17.44 0.86 -20.05
N SER A 9 -17.23 -0.44 -20.01
CA SER A 9 -17.94 -1.42 -20.81
C SER A 9 -18.49 -2.52 -19.92
N ASN A 10 -19.74 -2.89 -20.14
CA ASN A 10 -20.42 -4.00 -19.50
C ASN A 10 -21.05 -4.95 -20.53
N PHE A 11 -20.46 -5.08 -21.70
CA PHE A 11 -21.01 -5.86 -22.80
C PHE A 11 -19.98 -6.83 -23.41
N GLY A 12 -20.42 -8.06 -23.70
CA GLY A 12 -19.63 -9.09 -24.38
C GLY A 12 -18.34 -9.42 -23.63
N TYR A 13 -17.25 -9.65 -24.36
CA TYR A 13 -15.92 -9.96 -23.82
C TYR A 13 -15.28 -8.80 -23.03
N ASN A 14 -15.84 -7.59 -23.08
CA ASN A 14 -15.37 -6.43 -22.34
C ASN A 14 -16.25 -6.12 -21.12
N LYS A 15 -16.92 -7.12 -20.57
CA LYS A 15 -17.80 -6.98 -19.42
C LYS A 15 -17.02 -6.50 -18.19
N ASN A 16 -17.63 -5.57 -17.45
CA ASN A 16 -17.06 -5.02 -16.21
C ASN A 16 -15.64 -4.44 -16.35
N ILE A 17 -15.35 -3.79 -17.49
CA ILE A 17 -14.05 -3.19 -17.75
C ILE A 17 -14.12 -1.67 -17.72
N PHE A 18 -13.25 -1.08 -16.92
CA PHE A 18 -12.96 0.35 -16.91
C PHE A 18 -11.60 0.61 -17.56
N LYS A 19 -11.53 1.58 -18.44
CA LYS A 19 -10.30 2.08 -19.04
C LYS A 19 -10.23 3.59 -18.87
N GLY A 20 -9.03 4.14 -18.77
CA GLY A 20 -8.83 5.58 -18.67
C GLY A 20 -7.38 5.96 -18.63
N GLU A 21 -7.12 7.20 -18.25
CA GLU A 21 -5.77 7.74 -18.09
C GLU A 21 -5.57 8.32 -16.68
N ILE A 22 -4.45 7.97 -16.07
CA ILE A 22 -3.97 8.54 -14.81
C ILE A 22 -2.46 8.80 -14.94
N PHE A 23 -1.97 9.97 -14.52
CA PHE A 23 -0.56 10.38 -14.70
C PHE A 23 -0.06 10.25 -16.15
N ASN A 24 -0.92 10.55 -17.13
CA ASN A 24 -0.64 10.40 -18.58
C ASN A 24 -0.30 8.95 -19.00
N LYS A 25 -0.71 7.96 -18.23
CA LYS A 25 -0.61 6.54 -18.56
C LYS A 25 -2.00 5.93 -18.63
N LYS A 26 -2.22 5.07 -19.61
CA LYS A 26 -3.48 4.34 -19.74
C LYS A 26 -3.57 3.28 -18.65
N PHE A 27 -4.74 3.13 -18.05
CA PHE A 27 -5.04 2.05 -17.13
C PHE A 27 -6.18 1.17 -17.62
N LYS A 28 -6.20 -0.06 -17.14
CA LYS A 28 -7.30 -0.99 -17.24
C LYS A 28 -7.64 -1.50 -15.84
N PHE A 29 -8.93 -1.46 -15.52
CA PHE A 29 -9.49 -1.98 -14.29
C PHE A 29 -10.59 -2.95 -14.68
N THR A 30 -10.57 -4.17 -14.16
CA THR A 30 -11.56 -5.23 -14.45
C THR A 30 -12.14 -5.77 -13.16
N VAL A 31 -13.42 -6.01 -13.14
CA VAL A 31 -14.15 -6.66 -12.05
C VAL A 31 -14.71 -7.98 -12.59
N ASN A 32 -14.58 -9.07 -11.85
CA ASN A 32 -15.18 -10.33 -12.25
C ASN A 32 -16.72 -10.32 -12.10
N ASP A 33 -17.40 -11.32 -12.61
CA ASP A 33 -18.87 -11.37 -12.62
C ASP A 33 -19.48 -11.50 -11.21
N GLU A 34 -18.75 -12.10 -10.28
CA GLU A 34 -19.14 -12.22 -8.87
C GLU A 34 -18.84 -10.97 -8.04
N TYR A 35 -18.23 -9.94 -8.63
CA TYR A 35 -17.82 -8.70 -7.98
C TYR A 35 -16.90 -8.89 -6.76
N ASN A 36 -16.25 -10.02 -6.64
CA ASN A 36 -15.34 -10.36 -5.54
C ASN A 36 -13.86 -10.22 -5.91
N LYS A 37 -13.53 -9.97 -7.19
CA LYS A 37 -12.16 -9.78 -7.67
C LYS A 37 -12.03 -8.55 -8.53
N ILE A 38 -11.01 -7.78 -8.23
CA ILE A 38 -10.63 -6.58 -8.99
C ILE A 38 -9.20 -6.73 -9.47
N ASN A 39 -8.97 -6.52 -10.78
CA ASN A 39 -7.64 -6.43 -11.33
C ASN A 39 -7.40 -5.03 -11.88
N PHE A 40 -6.34 -4.40 -11.45
CA PHE A 40 -5.87 -3.12 -11.95
C PHE A 40 -4.54 -3.26 -12.66
N LYS A 41 -4.40 -2.61 -13.81
CA LYS A 41 -3.16 -2.57 -14.57
C LYS A 41 -2.91 -1.19 -15.14
N LEU A 42 -1.78 -0.61 -14.80
CA LEU A 42 -1.29 0.62 -15.44
C LEU A 42 -0.40 0.23 -16.62
N LEU A 43 -0.88 0.47 -17.83
CA LEU A 43 -0.26 -0.06 -19.05
C LEU A 43 1.14 0.55 -19.30
N LYS A 44 2.05 -0.27 -19.76
CA LYS A 44 3.44 0.10 -20.07
C LYS A 44 4.26 0.60 -18.87
N THR A 45 3.90 0.20 -17.65
CA THR A 45 4.62 0.62 -16.43
C THR A 45 5.06 -0.55 -15.56
N GLY A 46 4.52 -1.76 -15.78
CA GLY A 46 4.71 -2.90 -14.89
C GLY A 46 3.93 -2.83 -13.57
N ILE A 47 3.08 -1.78 -13.38
CA ILE A 47 2.27 -1.63 -12.17
C ILE A 47 0.99 -2.43 -12.34
N THR A 48 0.75 -3.35 -11.41
CA THR A 48 -0.48 -4.15 -11.31
C THR A 48 -0.95 -4.22 -9.86
N ALA A 49 -2.26 -4.36 -9.67
CA ALA A 49 -2.83 -4.66 -8.36
C ALA A 49 -4.03 -5.60 -8.54
N ASP A 50 -4.07 -6.63 -7.72
CA ASP A 50 -5.15 -7.61 -7.66
C ASP A 50 -5.76 -7.58 -6.27
N ILE A 51 -7.07 -7.37 -6.19
CA ILE A 51 -7.83 -7.38 -4.95
C ILE A 51 -8.81 -8.53 -5.01
N ASN A 52 -8.78 -9.39 -3.99
CA ASN A 52 -9.80 -10.41 -3.78
C ASN A 52 -10.54 -10.06 -2.50
N PHE A 53 -11.86 -9.89 -2.61
CA PHE A 53 -12.72 -9.64 -1.46
C PHE A 53 -13.18 -10.95 -0.85
N ASN A 54 -13.27 -10.99 0.46
CA ASN A 54 -13.91 -12.07 1.18
C ASN A 54 -15.44 -11.96 1.03
N GLU A 55 -16.16 -13.03 1.30
CA GLU A 55 -17.62 -12.98 1.36
C GLU A 55 -18.08 -11.89 2.34
N ILE A 56 -19.00 -11.06 1.89
CA ILE A 56 -19.54 -9.96 2.68
C ILE A 56 -20.56 -10.54 3.67
N LYS A 57 -20.13 -10.74 4.91
CA LYS A 57 -21.03 -11.22 5.99
C LYS A 57 -21.88 -10.09 6.59
N GLU A 58 -21.39 -8.87 6.54
CA GLU A 58 -22.05 -7.68 7.06
C GLU A 58 -21.93 -6.53 6.07
N ARG A 59 -23.03 -5.82 5.77
CA ARG A 59 -23.06 -4.72 4.79
C ARG A 59 -22.06 -3.59 5.06
N SER A 60 -21.63 -3.43 6.31
CA SER A 60 -20.72 -2.36 6.73
C SER A 60 -19.24 -2.77 6.80
N LYS A 61 -18.92 -4.05 6.55
CA LYS A 61 -17.55 -4.56 6.64
C LYS A 61 -17.13 -5.24 5.35
N VAL A 62 -16.00 -4.83 4.83
CA VAL A 62 -15.38 -5.41 3.64
C VAL A 62 -13.98 -5.85 4.01
N GLY A 63 -13.68 -7.12 3.81
CA GLY A 63 -12.35 -7.69 3.98
C GLY A 63 -11.82 -8.27 2.68
N GLY A 64 -10.51 -8.48 2.61
CA GLY A 64 -9.92 -9.08 1.44
C GLY A 64 -8.40 -9.10 1.47
N THR A 65 -7.83 -9.52 0.35
CA THR A 65 -6.39 -9.56 0.13
C THR A 65 -6.05 -8.68 -1.07
N LEU A 66 -5.05 -7.82 -0.92
CA LEU A 66 -4.45 -7.06 -2.01
C LEU A 66 -3.06 -7.63 -2.33
N LYS A 67 -2.80 -7.86 -3.62
CA LYS A 67 -1.47 -8.16 -4.15
C LYS A 67 -1.12 -7.13 -5.22
N SER A 68 0.05 -6.52 -5.14
CA SER A 68 0.49 -5.50 -6.09
C SER A 68 1.94 -5.70 -6.48
N LYS A 69 2.25 -5.35 -7.73
CA LYS A 69 3.61 -5.22 -8.23
C LYS A 69 3.81 -3.79 -8.71
N PHE A 70 4.89 -3.15 -8.33
CA PHE A 70 5.26 -1.81 -8.78
C PHE A 70 6.77 -1.57 -8.59
N PHE A 71 7.40 -0.96 -9.59
CA PHE A 71 8.83 -0.61 -9.57
C PHE A 71 9.76 -1.72 -9.05
N ASN A 72 9.60 -2.95 -9.57
CA ASN A 72 10.32 -4.15 -9.12
C ASN A 72 10.08 -4.52 -7.64
N SER A 73 9.01 -4.04 -7.07
CA SER A 73 8.57 -4.37 -5.71
C SER A 73 7.31 -5.22 -5.74
N ASN A 74 7.19 -6.12 -4.78
CA ASN A 74 5.98 -6.89 -4.52
C ASN A 74 5.40 -6.44 -3.18
N LEU A 75 4.10 -6.23 -3.15
CA LEU A 75 3.33 -5.93 -1.95
C LEU A 75 2.16 -6.90 -1.87
N LYS A 76 1.95 -7.45 -0.70
CA LYS A 76 0.75 -8.23 -0.36
C LYS A 76 0.31 -7.81 1.03
N PHE A 77 -0.99 -7.70 1.26
CA PHE A 77 -1.57 -7.59 2.60
C PHE A 77 -3.02 -8.05 2.60
N ASP A 78 -3.47 -8.47 3.77
CA ASP A 78 -4.87 -8.67 4.06
C ASP A 78 -5.42 -7.40 4.71
N PHE A 79 -6.70 -7.12 4.50
CA PHE A 79 -7.33 -5.93 5.04
C PHE A 79 -8.76 -6.19 5.48
N ASP A 80 -9.17 -5.44 6.51
CA ASP A 80 -10.55 -5.27 6.92
C ASP A 80 -10.89 -3.79 6.93
N TYR A 81 -11.93 -3.42 6.21
CA TYR A 81 -12.43 -2.06 6.12
C TYR A 81 -13.85 -1.96 6.66
N ASN A 82 -14.11 -0.93 7.40
CA ASN A 82 -15.44 -0.44 7.73
C ASN A 82 -15.49 1.07 7.50
N ASP A 83 -16.66 1.68 7.61
CA ASP A 83 -16.87 3.11 7.31
C ASP A 83 -15.91 4.08 8.02
N LYS A 84 -15.23 3.64 9.06
CA LYS A 84 -14.36 4.48 9.89
C LYS A 84 -12.90 4.04 9.90
N LYS A 85 -12.64 2.73 9.74
CA LYS A 85 -11.31 2.15 9.95
C LYS A 85 -10.92 1.17 8.85
N LEU A 86 -9.64 1.19 8.50
CA LEU A 86 -8.96 0.18 7.71
C LEU A 86 -7.90 -0.48 8.58
N LYS A 87 -7.98 -1.78 8.75
CA LYS A 87 -6.91 -2.60 9.32
C LYS A 87 -6.14 -3.25 8.19
N ILE A 88 -4.82 -3.26 8.30
CA ILE A 88 -3.89 -3.96 7.40
C ILE A 88 -3.12 -4.94 8.25
N TYR A 89 -3.05 -6.18 7.83
CA TYR A 89 -2.36 -7.27 8.52
C TYR A 89 -1.85 -8.31 7.53
N ASN A 90 -1.08 -9.29 8.00
CA ASN A 90 -0.45 -10.31 7.15
C ASN A 90 0.25 -9.68 5.93
N SER A 91 0.84 -8.51 6.15
CA SER A 91 1.43 -7.75 5.06
C SER A 91 2.86 -8.20 4.79
N TYR A 92 3.24 -8.05 3.55
CA TYR A 92 4.56 -8.36 3.09
C TYR A 92 4.95 -7.41 1.96
N PHE A 93 6.03 -6.69 2.15
CA PHE A 93 6.66 -5.88 1.11
C PHE A 93 8.05 -6.38 0.84
N ARG A 94 8.43 -6.51 -0.43
CA ARG A 94 9.78 -6.89 -0.83
C ARG A 94 10.19 -6.25 -2.15
N ASN A 95 11.41 -5.72 -2.15
CA ASN A 95 12.15 -5.40 -3.35
C ASN A 95 13.63 -5.82 -3.18
N LYS A 96 14.50 -5.41 -4.12
CA LYS A 96 15.93 -5.73 -4.09
C LYS A 96 16.64 -5.21 -2.82
N ASN A 97 16.15 -4.14 -2.22
CA ASN A 97 16.85 -3.36 -1.22
C ASN A 97 16.18 -3.35 0.15
N LEU A 98 14.90 -3.72 0.21
CA LEU A 98 14.09 -3.61 1.42
C LEU A 98 13.04 -4.70 1.46
N SER A 99 12.91 -5.38 2.60
CA SER A 99 11.75 -6.21 2.90
C SER A 99 11.25 -5.93 4.31
N PHE A 100 9.93 -5.88 4.45
CA PHE A 100 9.28 -5.68 5.74
C PHE A 100 7.87 -6.25 5.76
N ASN A 101 7.41 -6.54 6.96
CA ASN A 101 6.02 -6.78 7.30
C ASN A 101 5.45 -5.51 7.94
N ASN A 102 4.15 -5.30 7.80
CA ASN A 102 3.47 -4.15 8.37
C ASN A 102 2.11 -4.54 8.94
N GLU A 103 1.83 -4.07 10.13
CA GLU A 103 0.49 -4.05 10.70
C GLU A 103 0.07 -2.61 10.93
N SER A 104 -1.10 -2.24 10.43
CA SER A 104 -1.57 -0.86 10.51
C SER A 104 -3.05 -0.79 10.81
N THR A 105 -3.42 0.20 11.59
CA THR A 105 -4.80 0.63 11.76
C THR A 105 -4.91 2.09 11.34
N ILE A 106 -5.72 2.36 10.33
CA ILE A 106 -5.97 3.70 9.80
C ILE A 106 -7.41 4.07 10.12
N THR A 107 -7.60 5.18 10.80
CA THR A 107 -8.92 5.76 11.11
C THR A 107 -9.13 6.96 10.22
N PHE A 108 -10.27 7.02 9.53
CA PHE A 108 -10.60 8.11 8.59
C PHE A 108 -11.53 9.16 9.21
N ARG A 109 -12.33 8.77 10.18
CA ARG A 109 -13.34 9.63 10.82
C ARG A 109 -13.30 9.51 12.34
N PRO A 110 -13.50 10.57 13.11
CA PRO A 110 -13.73 11.96 12.67
C PRO A 110 -12.49 12.65 12.11
N PHE A 111 -11.28 12.20 12.48
CA PHE A 111 -9.99 12.73 12.01
C PHE A 111 -9.13 11.60 11.48
N PHE A 112 -8.27 11.92 10.51
CA PHE A 112 -7.30 10.96 10.01
C PHE A 112 -6.27 10.65 11.10
N TYR A 113 -6.15 9.37 11.42
CA TYR A 113 -5.14 8.86 12.34
C TYR A 113 -4.65 7.51 11.85
N SER A 114 -3.34 7.29 11.87
CA SER A 114 -2.79 5.96 11.61
C SER A 114 -1.84 5.51 12.71
N ASN A 115 -1.94 4.23 13.06
CA ASN A 115 -1.00 3.55 13.94
C ASN A 115 -0.43 2.36 13.18
N SER A 116 0.90 2.33 13.02
CA SER A 116 1.57 1.34 12.18
C SER A 116 2.79 0.76 12.88
N ILE A 117 2.96 -0.55 12.73
CA ILE A 117 4.15 -1.28 13.18
C ILE A 117 4.79 -1.86 11.92
N PHE A 118 6.06 -1.56 11.71
CA PHE A 118 6.87 -2.08 10.62
C PHE A 118 7.95 -3.00 11.21
N GLU A 119 7.99 -4.22 10.71
CA GLU A 119 9.02 -5.19 11.04
C GLU A 119 9.92 -5.38 9.81
N LEU A 120 11.09 -4.77 9.83
CA LEU A 120 12.05 -4.85 8.73
C LEU A 120 12.85 -6.15 8.84
N GLU A 121 12.86 -6.90 7.77
CA GLU A 121 13.60 -8.17 7.68
C GLU A 121 14.95 -8.01 6.97
N ASP A 122 15.01 -7.12 5.99
CA ASP A 122 16.21 -6.86 5.21
C ASP A 122 16.22 -5.40 4.77
N ILE A 123 17.34 -4.74 4.95
CA ILE A 123 17.56 -3.36 4.55
C ILE A 123 18.94 -3.19 3.94
N ASN A 124 18.99 -2.61 2.73
CA ASN A 124 20.25 -2.18 2.17
C ASN A 124 20.56 -0.77 2.69
N VAL A 125 21.63 -0.65 3.47
CA VAL A 125 22.07 0.62 4.10
C VAL A 125 22.22 1.77 3.08
N LYS A 126 22.50 1.47 1.82
CA LYS A 126 22.57 2.47 0.75
C LYS A 126 21.25 3.24 0.58
N ILE A 127 20.10 2.61 0.82
CA ILE A 127 18.79 3.28 0.78
C ILE A 127 18.70 4.40 1.82
N LEU A 128 19.25 4.20 3.00
CA LEU A 128 19.22 5.22 4.06
C LEU A 128 19.91 6.53 3.61
N LYS A 129 20.92 6.42 2.73
CA LYS A 129 21.58 7.59 2.14
C LYS A 129 20.73 8.30 1.09
N GLU A 130 19.79 7.59 0.46
CA GLU A 130 18.89 8.14 -0.57
C GLU A 130 17.64 8.79 0.06
N ILE A 131 17.30 8.45 1.30
CA ILE A 131 16.19 9.07 2.04
C ILE A 131 16.59 10.50 2.41
N ASN A 132 16.12 11.46 1.64
CA ASN A 132 16.31 12.86 1.96
C ASN A 132 15.28 13.32 3.01
N ILE A 133 15.64 13.15 4.28
CA ILE A 133 14.80 13.54 5.43
C ILE A 133 14.38 15.01 5.35
N ASN A 134 15.24 15.88 4.84
CA ASN A 134 14.93 17.30 4.67
C ASN A 134 13.80 17.52 3.65
N LYS A 135 13.72 16.71 2.58
CA LYS A 135 12.59 16.78 1.64
C LYS A 135 11.28 16.35 2.31
N ILE A 136 11.32 15.36 3.18
CA ILE A 136 10.15 14.89 3.92
C ILE A 136 9.71 15.98 4.90
N LEU A 137 10.63 16.53 5.70
CA LEU A 137 10.35 17.57 6.68
C LEU A 137 9.88 18.90 6.04
N ASN A 138 10.39 19.22 4.85
CA ASN A 138 9.95 20.40 4.09
C ASN A 138 8.56 20.25 3.47
N SER A 139 7.99 19.05 3.44
CA SER A 139 6.60 18.80 3.01
C SER A 139 5.58 19.18 4.10
N LYS A 140 5.73 20.38 4.69
CA LYS A 140 4.93 20.89 5.83
C LYS A 140 3.42 20.75 5.63
N ASN A 141 2.93 20.94 4.40
CA ASN A 141 1.49 20.86 4.11
C ASN A 141 0.92 19.43 4.14
N LEU A 142 1.76 18.41 3.93
CA LEU A 142 1.36 17.01 4.06
C LEU A 142 1.45 16.57 5.52
N ILE A 143 2.53 16.93 6.21
CA ILE A 143 2.78 16.54 7.61
C ILE A 143 1.70 17.10 8.54
N LYS A 144 1.30 18.36 8.36
CA LYS A 144 0.25 19.01 9.18
C LYS A 144 -1.14 18.37 9.07
N LYS A 145 -1.38 17.51 8.07
CA LYS A 145 -2.68 16.83 7.85
C LYS A 145 -2.68 15.37 8.27
N VAL A 146 -1.55 14.88 8.75
CA VAL A 146 -1.36 13.45 9.01
C VAL A 146 -0.98 13.25 10.47
N ASN A 147 -1.91 12.71 11.25
CA ASN A 147 -1.63 12.26 12.61
C ASN A 147 -1.25 10.78 12.57
N THR A 148 0.01 10.45 12.87
CA THR A 148 0.49 9.07 12.79
C THR A 148 1.38 8.70 13.96
N LYS A 149 1.24 7.44 14.41
CA LYS A 149 2.21 6.74 15.25
C LYS A 149 2.81 5.60 14.46
N ASN A 150 4.14 5.57 14.36
CA ASN A 150 4.83 4.52 13.64
C ASN A 150 5.92 3.93 14.52
N LYS A 151 5.92 2.62 14.66
CA LYS A 151 6.97 1.85 15.30
C LYS A 151 7.70 1.06 14.22
N ILE A 152 9.00 1.19 14.15
CA ILE A 152 9.86 0.48 13.20
C ILE A 152 10.82 -0.37 14.00
N ASN A 153 10.72 -1.68 13.85
CA ASN A 153 11.61 -2.66 14.43
C ASN A 153 12.48 -3.25 13.32
N PHE A 154 13.77 -3.30 13.53
CA PHE A 154 14.69 -3.99 12.65
C PHE A 154 15.53 -4.94 13.47
N LYS A 155 15.61 -6.19 13.03
CA LYS A 155 16.53 -7.18 13.56
C LYS A 155 17.24 -7.85 12.41
N SER A 156 18.54 -7.68 12.34
CA SER A 156 19.36 -8.29 11.30
C SER A 156 19.28 -9.82 11.37
N LYS A 157 18.93 -10.44 10.27
CA LYS A 157 18.97 -11.91 10.12
C LYS A 157 20.28 -12.39 9.49
N LYS A 158 21.12 -11.47 9.01
CA LYS A 158 22.39 -11.77 8.33
C LYS A 158 23.55 -11.17 9.11
N PHE A 159 24.40 -12.03 9.64
CA PHE A 159 25.62 -11.65 10.38
C PHE A 159 26.71 -10.98 9.53
N THR A 160 26.57 -10.90 8.22
CA THR A 160 27.61 -10.38 7.32
C THR A 160 27.24 -9.00 6.82
N ASN A 161 28.02 -8.00 7.21
CA ASN A 161 28.04 -6.62 6.71
C ASN A 161 26.95 -5.65 7.18
N ASN A 162 26.24 -5.91 8.26
CA ASN A 162 25.35 -4.92 8.85
C ASN A 162 26.07 -4.20 10.02
N LEU A 163 26.20 -2.89 9.90
CA LEU A 163 26.67 -2.00 10.98
C LEU A 163 25.66 -1.88 12.14
N ILE A 164 24.44 -2.36 11.93
CA ILE A 164 23.32 -2.26 12.89
C ILE A 164 22.68 -3.63 13.01
N ASP A 165 22.77 -4.22 14.19
CA ASP A 165 22.20 -5.54 14.48
C ASP A 165 20.74 -5.45 14.92
N ASP A 166 20.39 -4.39 15.62
CA ASP A 166 19.04 -4.14 16.14
C ASP A 166 18.72 -2.65 16.13
N LEU A 167 17.52 -2.28 15.68
CA LEU A 167 17.05 -0.90 15.66
C LEU A 167 15.58 -0.84 16.02
N ASN A 168 15.25 -0.04 17.03
CA ASN A 168 13.90 0.31 17.39
C ASN A 168 13.69 1.82 17.21
N LEU A 169 12.79 2.22 16.33
CA LEU A 169 12.52 3.62 16.05
C LEU A 169 11.02 3.91 16.21
N ASN A 170 10.70 4.94 16.98
CA ASN A 170 9.34 5.44 17.12
C ASN A 170 9.22 6.81 16.46
N ILE A 171 8.34 6.93 15.48
CA ILE A 171 8.07 8.18 14.76
C ILE A 171 6.61 8.57 14.96
N ASN A 172 6.38 9.69 15.64
CA ASN A 172 5.06 10.25 15.84
C ASN A 172 4.98 11.59 15.08
N LEU A 173 3.95 11.75 14.26
CA LEU A 173 3.58 13.01 13.64
C LEU A 173 2.20 13.40 14.18
N ALA A 174 2.05 14.64 14.63
CA ALA A 174 0.82 15.19 15.19
C ALA A 174 0.55 16.58 14.59
#